data_1deb7ed5b6cd1d084ff473561b96a9a4
#
_entry.id   1deb7ed5b6cd1d084ff473561b96a9a4
#
_cell.length_a   1.000
_cell.length_b   1.000
_cell.length_c   1.000
_cell.angle_alpha   90.00
_cell.angle_beta   90.00
_cell.angle_gamma   90.00
#
_symmetry.space_group_name_H-M   'P 1'
#
loop_
_entity.id
_entity.type
_entity.pdbx_description
1 polymer ?
#
loop_
_entity_poly.entity_id
_entity_poly.type
_entity_poly.pdbx_seq_one_letter_code
_entity_poly.pdbx_strand_id
1 'polypeptide(L)'
;MTLTQLRYFQAVCRFHSVTQASDFLHISQPSISSAIRDLEQEFGVVLFLRQYRGMSLTEEGLHFLELADSLLTHADQVRQAMADIGQKRRQFQLGIPPMIGSLLLPQIYYGFLRAHPEASVNIEEAGRKRLLQQLAEGQLDMAFLPHDRPFDSGYRAIPIQRLETVCCVSLLHPLVNRRSVAVEDLAGEPLVLFKNSFFQTESIMQRFAVAGIEPNVLLYTDQLSTVRKLVSRNIAVGFMFGRISDSIQDMVSIPLNPPMPVQVSLVWKSSGYLFSGMSHFIDYVQSLHLDGTTD
;
A
#
# COMPACT_ATOMS: atom_id res chain seq x y z
N MET A 1 30.17 18.89 0.52
CA MET A 1 28.82 18.27 0.68
C MET A 1 28.87 17.13 1.66
N THR A 2 27.91 17.03 2.60
CA THR A 2 27.76 15.95 3.59
C THR A 2 26.32 15.40 3.57
N LEU A 3 26.12 14.16 4.02
CA LEU A 3 24.77 13.57 4.14
C LEU A 3 23.86 14.38 5.07
N THR A 4 24.41 15.04 6.06
CA THR A 4 23.67 15.93 6.96
C THR A 4 23.15 17.16 6.23
N GLN A 5 23.97 17.80 5.39
CA GLN A 5 23.56 18.93 4.56
C GLN A 5 22.47 18.52 3.55
N LEU A 6 22.58 17.32 2.95
CA LEU A 6 21.54 16.80 2.06
C LEU A 6 20.21 16.57 2.79
N ARG A 7 20.22 16.03 4.02
CA ARG A 7 19.01 15.86 4.85
C ARG A 7 18.37 17.22 5.21
N TYR A 8 19.18 18.24 5.49
CA TYR A 8 18.65 19.58 5.75
C TYR A 8 18.03 20.18 4.52
N PHE A 9 18.68 20.04 3.36
CA PHE A 9 18.14 20.48 2.08
C PHE A 9 16.80 19.79 1.77
N GLN A 10 16.73 18.45 1.88
CA GLN A 10 15.51 17.66 1.68
C GLN A 10 14.36 18.12 2.61
N ALA A 11 14.65 18.38 3.89
CA ALA A 11 13.64 18.86 4.83
C ALA A 11 13.09 20.23 4.42
N VAL A 12 13.96 21.17 3.96
CA VAL A 12 13.49 22.46 3.46
C VAL A 12 12.66 22.32 2.19
N CYS A 13 13.00 21.39 1.29
CA CYS A 13 12.18 21.07 0.11
C CYS A 13 10.79 20.56 0.52
N ARG A 14 10.72 19.67 1.51
CA ARG A 14 9.46 19.09 2.00
C ARG A 14 8.52 20.10 2.63
N PHE A 15 9.05 21.03 3.41
CA PHE A 15 8.23 21.98 4.17
C PHE A 15 8.14 23.37 3.52
N HIS A 16 8.90 23.64 2.46
CA HIS A 16 9.01 24.95 1.83
C HIS A 16 9.35 26.08 2.80
N SER A 17 9.97 25.74 3.94
CA SER A 17 10.25 26.64 5.07
C SER A 17 11.42 26.14 5.91
N VAL A 18 12.42 27.00 6.11
CA VAL A 18 13.56 26.71 7.00
C VAL A 18 13.09 26.55 8.46
N THR A 19 12.11 27.37 8.89
CA THR A 19 11.56 27.29 10.25
C THR A 19 10.90 25.93 10.51
N GLN A 20 9.99 25.52 9.64
CA GLN A 20 9.33 24.21 9.79
C GLN A 20 10.31 23.03 9.67
N ALA A 21 11.30 23.14 8.78
CA ALA A 21 12.36 22.15 8.67
C ALA A 21 13.21 22.07 9.95
N SER A 22 13.52 23.22 10.59
CA SER A 22 14.27 23.27 11.85
C SER A 22 13.49 22.65 13.00
N ASP A 23 12.21 22.93 13.10
CA ASP A 23 11.32 22.34 14.10
C ASP A 23 11.22 20.82 13.93
N PHE A 24 11.04 20.35 12.69
CA PHE A 24 10.98 18.93 12.36
C PHE A 24 12.28 18.17 12.67
N LEU A 25 13.42 18.78 12.38
CA LEU A 25 14.74 18.17 12.59
C LEU A 25 15.28 18.41 14.01
N HIS A 26 14.63 19.22 14.83
CA HIS A 26 15.09 19.67 16.15
C HIS A 26 16.48 20.32 16.11
N ILE A 27 16.70 21.20 15.12
CA ILE A 27 17.97 21.88 14.87
C ILE A 27 17.74 23.38 14.72
N SER A 28 18.76 24.19 14.98
CA SER A 28 18.64 25.64 14.82
C SER A 28 18.48 26.08 13.36
N GLN A 29 17.62 27.05 13.09
CA GLN A 29 17.44 27.63 11.75
C GLN A 29 18.76 28.15 11.13
N PRO A 30 19.68 28.80 11.86
CA PRO A 30 20.97 29.20 11.32
C PRO A 30 21.80 28.04 10.78
N SER A 31 21.74 26.85 11.43
CA SER A 31 22.48 25.67 10.99
C SER A 31 21.95 25.16 9.63
N ILE A 32 20.63 25.10 9.44
CA ILE A 32 20.05 24.69 8.17
C ILE A 32 20.36 25.75 7.08
N SER A 33 20.20 27.04 7.40
CA SER A 33 20.49 28.12 6.45
C SER A 33 21.96 28.17 6.04
N SER A 34 22.89 27.85 6.96
CA SER A 34 24.32 27.74 6.63
C SER A 34 24.56 26.55 5.70
N ALA A 35 24.03 25.37 6.04
CA ALA A 35 24.19 24.16 5.24
C ALA A 35 23.70 24.34 3.78
N ILE A 36 22.58 25.03 3.58
CA ILE A 36 22.07 25.32 2.22
C ILE A 36 23.02 26.27 1.50
N ARG A 37 23.48 27.36 2.14
CA ARG A 37 24.45 28.28 1.53
C ARG A 37 25.77 27.60 1.18
N ASP A 38 26.25 26.71 2.04
CA ASP A 38 27.47 25.94 1.78
C ASP A 38 27.32 25.05 0.55
N LEU A 39 26.16 24.41 0.35
CA LEU A 39 25.85 23.63 -0.85
C LEU A 39 25.77 24.54 -2.11
N GLU A 40 25.05 25.65 -2.03
CA GLU A 40 24.94 26.62 -3.13
C GLU A 40 26.31 27.17 -3.52
N GLN A 41 27.17 27.46 -2.53
CA GLN A 41 28.53 27.96 -2.78
C GLN A 41 29.44 26.86 -3.36
N GLU A 42 29.35 25.61 -2.87
CA GLU A 42 30.16 24.48 -3.34
C GLU A 42 29.89 24.15 -4.80
N PHE A 43 28.63 24.23 -5.23
CA PHE A 43 28.23 23.91 -6.60
C PHE A 43 28.10 25.13 -7.52
N GLY A 44 28.16 26.32 -6.98
CA GLY A 44 28.04 27.58 -7.74
C GLY A 44 26.64 27.79 -8.33
N VAL A 45 25.60 27.24 -7.70
CA VAL A 45 24.20 27.32 -8.13
C VAL A 45 23.32 27.85 -7.01
N VAL A 46 22.15 28.40 -7.37
CA VAL A 46 21.11 28.79 -6.42
C VAL A 46 20.09 27.66 -6.40
N LEU A 47 19.85 27.07 -5.22
CA LEU A 47 18.93 25.95 -5.07
C LEU A 47 17.52 26.41 -4.68
N PHE A 48 17.40 27.55 -3.97
CA PHE A 48 16.11 28.08 -3.52
C PHE A 48 15.92 29.54 -3.90
N LEU A 49 14.70 29.86 -4.33
CA LEU A 49 14.21 31.23 -4.48
C LEU A 49 13.42 31.62 -3.22
N ARG A 50 13.75 32.77 -2.63
CA ARG A 50 12.95 33.35 -1.54
C ARG A 50 11.70 34.00 -2.09
N GLN A 51 10.56 33.60 -1.58
CA GLN A 51 9.26 34.18 -1.92
C GLN A 51 8.61 34.83 -0.69
N TYR A 52 7.61 35.68 -0.93
CA TYR A 52 6.85 36.34 0.16
C TYR A 52 6.23 35.37 1.16
N ARG A 53 5.93 34.14 0.74
CA ARG A 53 5.34 33.06 1.57
C ARG A 53 6.19 31.78 1.58
N GLY A 54 7.49 31.88 1.82
CA GLY A 54 8.34 30.71 1.96
C GLY A 54 9.46 30.62 0.92
N MET A 55 9.85 29.40 0.61
CA MET A 55 10.93 29.09 -0.35
C MET A 55 10.40 28.15 -1.44
N SER A 56 10.78 28.41 -2.69
CA SER A 56 10.55 27.50 -3.82
C SER A 56 11.88 27.04 -4.39
N LEU A 57 11.91 25.83 -4.96
CA LEU A 57 13.07 25.32 -5.65
C LEU A 57 13.29 26.06 -6.98
N THR A 58 14.55 26.23 -7.37
CA THR A 58 14.95 26.55 -8.73
C THR A 58 14.90 25.29 -9.61
N GLU A 59 15.17 25.40 -10.89
CA GLU A 59 15.33 24.24 -11.78
C GLU A 59 16.53 23.39 -11.35
N GLU A 60 17.65 24.04 -11.00
CA GLU A 60 18.84 23.40 -10.43
C GLU A 60 18.53 22.75 -9.09
N GLY A 61 17.70 23.39 -8.25
CA GLY A 61 17.25 22.84 -6.97
C GLY A 61 16.40 21.59 -7.13
N LEU A 62 15.52 21.53 -8.13
CA LEU A 62 14.74 20.34 -8.46
C LEU A 62 15.64 19.18 -8.88
N HIS A 63 16.58 19.46 -9.79
CA HIS A 63 17.53 18.44 -10.23
C HIS A 63 18.44 17.97 -9.08
N PHE A 64 18.89 18.90 -8.23
CA PHE A 64 19.68 18.55 -7.06
C PHE A 64 18.89 17.70 -6.05
N LEU A 65 17.57 17.92 -5.91
CA LEU A 65 16.72 17.13 -5.03
C LEU A 65 16.67 15.66 -5.47
N GLU A 66 16.52 15.39 -6.76
CA GLU A 66 16.53 14.01 -7.29
C GLU A 66 17.86 13.30 -6.98
N LEU A 67 18.98 14.00 -7.18
CA LEU A 67 20.31 13.44 -6.88
C LEU A 67 20.53 13.25 -5.37
N ALA A 68 20.10 14.21 -4.55
CA ALA A 68 20.20 14.15 -3.09
C ALA A 68 19.38 13.00 -2.52
N ASP A 69 18.16 12.81 -3.01
CA ASP A 69 17.28 11.69 -2.61
C ASP A 69 17.89 10.34 -2.96
N SER A 70 18.51 10.23 -4.14
CA SER A 70 19.23 9.02 -4.55
C SER A 70 20.40 8.72 -3.62
N LEU A 71 21.24 9.71 -3.32
CA LEU A 71 22.39 9.54 -2.42
C LEU A 71 21.99 9.20 -0.99
N LEU A 72 20.97 9.86 -0.44
CA LEU A 72 20.45 9.56 0.89
C LEU A 72 19.89 8.14 0.97
N THR A 73 19.17 7.72 -0.06
CA THR A 73 18.66 6.35 -0.19
C THR A 73 19.80 5.33 -0.17
N HIS A 74 20.85 5.54 -0.96
CA HIS A 74 22.01 4.65 -0.98
C HIS A 74 22.75 4.61 0.37
N ALA A 75 22.91 5.76 1.01
CA ALA A 75 23.54 5.83 2.33
C ALA A 75 22.75 5.05 3.39
N ASP A 76 21.42 5.13 3.36
CA ASP A 76 20.57 4.38 4.27
C ASP A 76 20.58 2.87 3.96
N GLN A 77 20.67 2.48 2.66
CA GLN A 77 20.89 1.08 2.26
C GLN A 77 22.21 0.52 2.81
N VAL A 78 23.31 1.27 2.72
CA VAL A 78 24.60 0.84 3.29
C VAL A 78 24.50 0.65 4.80
N ARG A 79 23.85 1.58 5.51
CA ARG A 79 23.63 1.44 6.96
C ARG A 79 22.80 0.20 7.30
N GLN A 80 21.72 -0.05 6.55
CA GLN A 80 20.87 -1.21 6.74
C GLN A 80 21.63 -2.50 6.43
N ALA A 81 22.40 -2.54 5.33
CA ALA A 81 23.23 -3.68 4.98
C ALA A 81 24.24 -4.03 6.08
N MET A 82 24.92 -3.02 6.62
CA MET A 82 25.89 -3.23 7.70
C MET A 82 25.20 -3.67 9.00
N ALA A 83 24.02 -3.16 9.30
CA ALA A 83 23.23 -3.60 10.46
C ALA A 83 22.76 -5.05 10.28
N ASP A 84 22.36 -5.45 9.06
CA ASP A 84 21.97 -6.82 8.75
C ASP A 84 23.15 -7.80 8.91
N ILE A 85 24.33 -7.44 8.40
CA ILE A 85 25.57 -8.21 8.57
C ILE A 85 25.92 -8.38 10.06
N GLY A 86 25.79 -7.31 10.85
CA GLY A 86 26.13 -7.32 12.27
C GLY A 86 25.13 -8.04 13.16
N GLN A 87 23.85 -8.00 12.83
CA GLN A 87 22.75 -8.50 13.67
C GLN A 87 21.91 -9.60 13.01
N LYS A 88 22.16 -9.95 11.72
CA LYS A 88 21.34 -10.83 10.91
C LYS A 88 19.86 -10.44 11.03
N ARG A 89 19.50 -9.21 10.57
CA ARG A 89 18.13 -8.69 10.68
C ARG A 89 17.15 -9.67 10.05
N ARG A 90 16.45 -10.41 10.90
CA ARG A 90 15.50 -11.45 10.55
C ARG A 90 14.05 -10.99 10.75
N GLN A 91 13.89 -9.79 11.29
CA GLN A 91 12.60 -9.18 11.58
C GLN A 91 12.25 -8.17 10.50
N PHE A 92 11.04 -8.25 9.96
CA PHE A 92 10.50 -7.30 9.00
C PHE A 92 9.02 -7.00 9.25
N GLN A 93 8.57 -5.86 8.71
CA GLN A 93 7.21 -5.36 8.80
C GLN A 93 6.47 -5.69 7.50
N LEU A 94 5.41 -6.48 7.58
CA LEU A 94 4.59 -6.92 6.46
C LEU A 94 3.20 -6.30 6.52
N GLY A 95 2.86 -5.47 5.54
CA GLY A 95 1.51 -4.93 5.38
C GLY A 95 0.59 -5.92 4.63
N ILE A 96 -0.66 -6.04 5.07
CA ILE A 96 -1.64 -6.86 4.36
C ILE A 96 -3.06 -6.32 4.58
N PRO A 97 -3.90 -6.19 3.52
CA PRO A 97 -5.31 -5.89 3.74
C PRO A 97 -6.03 -7.07 4.41
N PRO A 98 -6.94 -6.83 5.38
CA PRO A 98 -7.57 -7.88 6.16
C PRO A 98 -8.18 -9.02 5.35
N MET A 99 -8.84 -8.70 4.23
CA MET A 99 -9.45 -9.69 3.36
C MET A 99 -8.41 -10.58 2.66
N ILE A 100 -7.29 -9.99 2.23
CA ILE A 100 -6.16 -10.73 1.65
C ILE A 100 -5.45 -11.52 2.74
N GLY A 101 -5.34 -10.96 3.96
CA GLY A 101 -4.78 -11.62 5.12
C GLY A 101 -5.51 -12.91 5.46
N SER A 102 -6.84 -12.89 5.49
CA SER A 102 -7.65 -14.10 5.76
C SER A 102 -7.41 -15.23 4.74
N LEU A 103 -7.05 -14.89 3.50
CA LEU A 103 -6.75 -15.85 2.44
C LEU A 103 -5.30 -16.34 2.47
N LEU A 104 -4.34 -15.42 2.58
CA LEU A 104 -2.92 -15.72 2.34
C LEU A 104 -2.14 -16.07 3.62
N LEU A 105 -2.47 -15.47 4.79
CA LEU A 105 -1.70 -15.70 6.01
C LEU A 105 -1.68 -17.16 6.45
N PRO A 106 -2.77 -17.92 6.44
CA PRO A 106 -2.73 -19.33 6.84
C PRO A 106 -1.77 -20.17 6.00
N GLN A 107 -1.65 -19.85 4.71
CA GLN A 107 -0.81 -20.62 3.77
C GLN A 107 0.65 -20.15 3.81
N ILE A 108 0.88 -18.83 3.80
CA ILE A 108 2.22 -18.23 3.65
C ILE A 108 2.90 -18.08 5.00
N TYR A 109 2.22 -17.45 5.97
CA TYR A 109 2.84 -17.05 7.23
C TYR A 109 3.28 -18.24 8.08
N TYR A 110 2.38 -19.20 8.27
CA TYR A 110 2.69 -20.38 9.08
C TYR A 110 3.77 -21.27 8.43
N GLY A 111 3.67 -21.46 7.12
CA GLY A 111 4.68 -22.23 6.37
C GLY A 111 6.06 -21.57 6.38
N PHE A 112 6.10 -20.25 6.21
CA PHE A 112 7.35 -19.49 6.28
C PHE A 112 8.03 -19.59 7.65
N LEU A 113 7.28 -19.40 8.74
CA LEU A 113 7.84 -19.49 10.10
C LEU A 113 8.32 -20.90 10.45
N ARG A 114 7.71 -21.94 9.88
CA ARG A 114 8.22 -23.32 10.02
C ARG A 114 9.52 -23.56 9.27
N ALA A 115 9.65 -22.98 8.07
CA ALA A 115 10.88 -23.08 7.25
C ALA A 115 12.01 -22.22 7.81
N HIS A 116 11.67 -21.09 8.44
CA HIS A 116 12.58 -20.09 8.97
C HIS A 116 12.25 -19.73 10.42
N PRO A 117 12.50 -20.64 11.40
CA PRO A 117 12.12 -20.44 12.80
C PRO A 117 12.79 -19.22 13.45
N GLU A 118 13.87 -18.79 12.89
CA GLU A 118 14.63 -17.61 13.33
C GLU A 118 14.06 -16.29 12.83
N ALA A 119 13.15 -16.32 11.84
CA ALA A 119 12.55 -15.12 11.28
C ALA A 119 11.42 -14.60 12.20
N SER A 120 11.26 -13.28 12.23
CA SER A 120 10.16 -12.61 12.91
C SER A 120 9.45 -11.69 11.94
N VAL A 121 8.15 -11.87 11.78
CA VAL A 121 7.31 -11.05 10.88
C VAL A 121 6.26 -10.33 11.70
N ASN A 122 6.33 -9.02 11.70
CA ASN A 122 5.28 -8.19 12.27
C ASN A 122 4.28 -7.84 11.20
N ILE A 123 3.00 -8.11 11.44
CA ILE A 123 1.92 -7.90 10.47
C ILE A 123 1.15 -6.63 10.83
N GLU A 124 1.02 -5.72 9.87
CA GLU A 124 0.13 -4.55 9.94
C GLU A 124 -1.06 -4.78 9.00
N GLU A 125 -2.26 -4.83 9.56
CA GLU A 125 -3.49 -4.92 8.77
C GLU A 125 -4.08 -3.54 8.52
N ALA A 126 -4.15 -3.12 7.24
CA ALA A 126 -4.74 -1.85 6.85
C ALA A 126 -5.23 -1.87 5.39
N GLY A 127 -5.97 -0.82 4.98
CA GLY A 127 -6.37 -0.63 3.60
C GLY A 127 -5.16 -0.28 2.70
N ARG A 128 -5.28 -0.58 1.38
CA ARG A 128 -4.22 -0.41 0.38
C ARG A 128 -3.54 0.98 0.43
N LYS A 129 -4.33 2.06 0.53
CA LYS A 129 -3.77 3.43 0.54
C LYS A 129 -2.84 3.66 1.73
N ARG A 130 -3.24 3.20 2.91
CA ARG A 130 -2.41 3.33 4.12
C ARG A 130 -1.14 2.49 4.03
N LEU A 131 -1.25 1.25 3.53
CA LEU A 131 -0.09 0.37 3.36
C LEU A 131 0.90 0.92 2.33
N LEU A 132 0.44 1.50 1.22
CA LEU A 132 1.30 2.17 0.24
C LEU A 132 2.02 3.38 0.85
N GLN A 133 1.31 4.19 1.64
CA GLN A 133 1.91 5.31 2.35
C GLN A 133 2.99 4.84 3.33
N GLN A 134 2.70 3.81 4.14
CA GLN A 134 3.67 3.24 5.10
C GLN A 134 4.89 2.63 4.40
N LEU A 135 4.71 1.97 3.23
CA LEU A 135 5.81 1.53 2.38
C LEU A 135 6.65 2.72 1.89
N ALA A 136 6.01 3.78 1.38
CA ALA A 136 6.71 4.99 0.92
C ALA A 136 7.52 5.66 2.05
N GLU A 137 6.98 5.68 3.26
CA GLU A 137 7.61 6.25 4.46
C GLU A 137 8.65 5.31 5.11
N GLY A 138 8.77 4.06 4.63
CA GLY A 138 9.69 3.06 5.19
C GLY A 138 9.27 2.49 6.55
N GLN A 139 8.00 2.63 6.91
CA GLN A 139 7.39 2.02 8.10
C GLN A 139 7.07 0.53 7.87
N LEU A 140 6.86 0.15 6.61
CA LEU A 140 6.75 -1.24 6.17
C LEU A 140 7.91 -1.57 5.26
N ASP A 141 8.37 -2.82 5.34
CA ASP A 141 9.38 -3.37 4.46
C ASP A 141 8.75 -3.95 3.19
N MET A 142 7.61 -4.64 3.32
CA MET A 142 6.84 -5.25 2.22
C MET A 142 5.34 -5.17 2.49
N ALA A 143 4.51 -5.31 1.45
CA ALA A 143 3.07 -5.46 1.61
C ALA A 143 2.46 -6.34 0.51
N PHE A 144 1.45 -7.13 0.86
CA PHE A 144 0.54 -7.72 -0.11
C PHE A 144 -0.50 -6.68 -0.53
N LEU A 145 -0.54 -6.32 -1.80
CA LEU A 145 -1.43 -5.26 -2.27
C LEU A 145 -2.28 -5.71 -3.45
N PRO A 146 -3.60 -5.46 -3.41
CA PRO A 146 -4.46 -5.61 -4.58
C PRO A 146 -4.25 -4.46 -5.55
N HIS A 147 -4.25 -4.75 -6.85
CA HIS A 147 -4.14 -3.75 -7.90
C HIS A 147 -4.77 -4.24 -9.21
N ASP A 148 -5.16 -3.30 -10.05
CA ASP A 148 -5.67 -3.50 -11.41
C ASP A 148 -4.71 -2.97 -12.49
N ARG A 149 -3.69 -2.23 -12.08
CA ARG A 149 -2.63 -1.66 -12.93
C ARG A 149 -1.27 -1.89 -12.32
N PRO A 150 -0.20 -2.00 -13.12
CA PRO A 150 1.16 -2.11 -12.61
C PRO A 150 1.50 -0.96 -11.64
N PHE A 151 2.37 -1.24 -10.67
CA PHE A 151 2.97 -0.21 -9.83
C PHE A 151 3.98 0.60 -10.64
N ASP A 152 4.23 1.83 -10.22
CA ASP A 152 5.28 2.67 -10.81
C ASP A 152 6.69 2.11 -10.54
N SER A 153 7.71 2.71 -11.17
CA SER A 153 9.11 2.27 -11.04
C SER A 153 9.71 2.39 -9.63
N GLY A 154 9.03 3.11 -8.73
CA GLY A 154 9.42 3.21 -7.32
C GLY A 154 9.21 1.93 -6.53
N TYR A 155 8.48 0.95 -7.08
CA TYR A 155 8.18 -0.32 -6.44
C TYR A 155 8.58 -1.52 -7.29
N ARG A 156 8.96 -2.60 -6.62
CA ARG A 156 9.03 -3.95 -7.17
C ARG A 156 7.82 -4.74 -6.72
N ALA A 157 7.30 -5.59 -7.58
CA ALA A 157 6.14 -6.41 -7.31
C ALA A 157 6.30 -7.81 -7.86
N ILE A 158 5.92 -8.82 -7.07
CA ILE A 158 5.79 -10.20 -7.50
C ILE A 158 4.32 -10.56 -7.50
N PRO A 159 3.72 -10.98 -8.62
CA PRO A 159 2.35 -11.45 -8.67
C PRO A 159 2.20 -12.71 -7.81
N ILE A 160 1.16 -12.75 -6.98
CA ILE A 160 0.90 -13.84 -6.05
C ILE A 160 -0.37 -14.59 -6.43
N GLN A 161 -1.45 -13.86 -6.70
CA GLN A 161 -2.73 -14.45 -6.97
C GLN A 161 -3.65 -13.53 -7.76
N ARG A 162 -4.38 -14.10 -8.72
CA ARG A 162 -5.50 -13.44 -9.39
C ARG A 162 -6.78 -13.73 -8.61
N LEU A 163 -7.53 -12.67 -8.35
CA LEU A 163 -8.83 -12.71 -7.69
C LEU A 163 -9.85 -11.96 -8.55
N GLU A 164 -11.11 -12.11 -8.23
CA GLU A 164 -12.20 -11.34 -8.82
C GLU A 164 -13.04 -10.73 -7.69
N THR A 165 -13.39 -9.47 -7.80
CA THR A 165 -14.37 -8.87 -6.90
C THR A 165 -15.75 -9.26 -7.36
N VAL A 166 -16.55 -9.82 -6.44
CA VAL A 166 -17.92 -10.29 -6.66
C VAL A 166 -18.89 -9.52 -5.79
N CYS A 167 -20.13 -9.44 -6.25
CA CYS A 167 -21.26 -8.97 -5.46
C CYS A 167 -21.73 -10.11 -4.54
N CYS A 168 -21.89 -9.83 -3.26
CA CYS A 168 -22.33 -10.80 -2.24
C CYS A 168 -23.72 -10.43 -1.75
N VAL A 169 -24.63 -11.38 -1.83
CA VAL A 169 -26.03 -11.23 -1.39
C VAL A 169 -26.45 -12.38 -0.49
N SER A 170 -27.48 -12.16 0.31
CA SER A 170 -28.12 -13.24 1.09
C SER A 170 -28.74 -14.29 0.19
N LEU A 171 -28.89 -15.52 0.70
CA LEU A 171 -29.69 -16.58 0.06
C LEU A 171 -31.16 -16.18 -0.18
N LEU A 172 -31.66 -15.19 0.54
CA LEU A 172 -33.04 -14.69 0.43
C LEU A 172 -33.16 -13.45 -0.47
N HIS A 173 -32.05 -12.97 -1.05
CA HIS A 173 -32.04 -11.75 -1.85
C HIS A 173 -32.65 -11.95 -3.24
N PRO A 174 -33.39 -10.99 -3.80
CA PRO A 174 -33.97 -11.14 -5.15
C PRO A 174 -32.95 -11.41 -6.27
N LEU A 175 -31.70 -10.95 -6.09
CA LEU A 175 -30.63 -11.14 -7.08
C LEU A 175 -29.97 -12.53 -6.99
N VAL A 176 -30.31 -13.39 -6.02
CA VAL A 176 -29.63 -14.67 -5.72
C VAL A 176 -29.46 -15.59 -6.93
N ASN A 177 -30.42 -15.56 -7.88
CA ASN A 177 -30.41 -16.40 -9.08
C ASN A 177 -29.83 -15.73 -10.32
N ARG A 178 -29.27 -14.52 -10.18
CA ARG A 178 -28.64 -13.81 -11.29
C ARG A 178 -27.29 -14.43 -11.64
N ARG A 179 -27.01 -14.57 -12.93
CA ARG A 179 -25.71 -15.06 -13.43
C ARG A 179 -24.60 -14.02 -13.29
N SER A 180 -24.96 -12.74 -13.37
CA SER A 180 -24.08 -11.59 -13.13
C SER A 180 -24.92 -10.39 -12.71
N VAL A 181 -24.27 -9.40 -12.08
CA VAL A 181 -24.89 -8.17 -11.58
C VAL A 181 -24.08 -6.98 -12.07
N ALA A 182 -24.74 -6.01 -12.68
CA ALA A 182 -24.17 -4.71 -12.98
C ALA A 182 -24.46 -3.73 -11.84
N VAL A 183 -23.74 -2.60 -11.75
CA VAL A 183 -24.00 -1.60 -10.70
C VAL A 183 -25.39 -0.97 -10.85
N GLU A 184 -25.95 -0.97 -12.06
CA GLU A 184 -27.30 -0.54 -12.37
C GLU A 184 -28.37 -1.40 -11.70
N ASP A 185 -28.13 -2.71 -11.58
CA ASP A 185 -29.02 -3.65 -10.87
C ASP A 185 -29.02 -3.39 -9.34
N LEU A 186 -28.05 -2.65 -8.84
CA LEU A 186 -27.89 -2.30 -7.43
C LEU A 186 -28.39 -0.89 -7.07
N ALA A 187 -29.06 -0.22 -8.02
CA ALA A 187 -29.62 1.11 -7.77
C ALA A 187 -30.67 1.05 -6.64
N GLY A 188 -30.42 1.82 -5.58
CA GLY A 188 -31.29 1.86 -4.40
C GLY A 188 -31.08 0.73 -3.38
N GLU A 189 -30.35 -0.35 -3.71
CA GLU A 189 -30.01 -1.40 -2.75
C GLU A 189 -29.11 -0.87 -1.63
N PRO A 190 -29.36 -1.21 -0.36
CA PRO A 190 -28.49 -0.82 0.72
C PRO A 190 -27.14 -1.54 0.61
N LEU A 191 -26.05 -0.78 0.57
CA LEU A 191 -24.70 -1.33 0.42
C LEU A 191 -23.94 -1.27 1.74
N VAL A 192 -23.18 -2.31 2.04
CA VAL A 192 -22.12 -2.28 3.04
C VAL A 192 -20.77 -2.35 2.34
N LEU A 193 -19.96 -1.31 2.54
CA LEU A 193 -18.67 -1.16 1.87
C LEU A 193 -17.53 -1.13 2.90
N PHE A 194 -16.34 -1.51 2.45
CA PHE A 194 -15.14 -1.20 3.20
C PHE A 194 -14.86 0.31 3.17
N LYS A 195 -14.07 0.83 4.13
CA LYS A 195 -13.67 2.24 4.14
C LYS A 195 -12.92 2.62 2.84
N ASN A 196 -12.88 3.90 2.51
CA ASN A 196 -12.27 4.45 1.29
C ASN A 196 -10.75 4.19 1.12
N SER A 197 -10.08 3.64 2.14
CA SER A 197 -8.69 3.19 2.05
C SER A 197 -8.53 1.83 1.37
N PHE A 198 -9.63 1.11 1.13
CA PHE A 198 -9.63 -0.21 0.52
C PHE A 198 -9.85 -0.13 -0.98
N PHE A 199 -9.11 -0.96 -1.71
CA PHE A 199 -9.14 -1.03 -3.17
C PHE A 199 -10.53 -1.32 -3.74
N GLN A 200 -11.27 -2.26 -3.14
CA GLN A 200 -12.61 -2.63 -3.63
C GLN A 200 -13.57 -1.45 -3.61
N THR A 201 -13.60 -0.70 -2.52
CA THR A 201 -14.50 0.45 -2.39
C THR A 201 -14.21 1.50 -3.45
N GLU A 202 -12.94 1.83 -3.67
CA GLU A 202 -12.53 2.79 -4.68
C GLU A 202 -13.02 2.35 -6.07
N SER A 203 -12.79 1.10 -6.43
CA SER A 203 -13.17 0.55 -7.74
C SER A 203 -14.68 0.44 -7.92
N ILE A 204 -15.44 0.04 -6.89
CA ILE A 204 -16.89 -0.01 -6.91
C ILE A 204 -17.50 1.39 -7.02
N MET A 205 -17.05 2.34 -6.20
CA MET A 205 -17.52 3.72 -6.24
C MET A 205 -17.26 4.38 -7.60
N GLN A 206 -16.13 4.07 -8.23
CA GLN A 206 -15.84 4.54 -9.58
C GLN A 206 -16.84 3.98 -10.61
N ARG A 207 -17.25 2.72 -10.50
CA ARG A 207 -18.27 2.14 -11.39
C ARG A 207 -19.63 2.81 -11.23
N PHE A 208 -20.07 3.04 -9.99
CA PHE A 208 -21.30 3.79 -9.72
C PHE A 208 -21.26 5.20 -10.31
N ALA A 209 -20.11 5.90 -10.15
CA ALA A 209 -19.92 7.24 -10.72
C ALA A 209 -19.98 7.23 -12.25
N VAL A 210 -19.36 6.25 -12.93
CA VAL A 210 -19.41 6.10 -14.39
C VAL A 210 -20.85 5.81 -14.88
N ALA A 211 -21.62 5.03 -14.12
CA ALA A 211 -23.03 4.75 -14.42
C ALA A 211 -23.97 5.92 -14.09
N GLY A 212 -23.48 6.99 -13.43
CA GLY A 212 -24.30 8.12 -13.02
C GLY A 212 -25.30 7.79 -11.90
N ILE A 213 -25.01 6.76 -11.10
CA ILE A 213 -25.87 6.28 -10.01
C ILE A 213 -25.25 6.65 -8.68
N GLU A 214 -26.04 7.24 -7.79
CA GLU A 214 -25.63 7.47 -6.42
C GLU A 214 -25.86 6.19 -5.60
N PRO A 215 -24.78 5.57 -5.01
CA PRO A 215 -24.93 4.35 -4.24
C PRO A 215 -25.57 4.62 -2.88
N ASN A 216 -26.53 3.80 -2.49
CA ASN A 216 -27.18 3.83 -1.18
C ASN A 216 -26.30 3.14 -0.13
N VAL A 217 -25.27 3.82 0.38
CA VAL A 217 -24.33 3.22 1.35
C VAL A 217 -24.87 3.30 2.77
N LEU A 218 -25.24 2.14 3.31
CA LEU A 218 -25.73 1.99 4.67
C LEU A 218 -24.60 2.15 5.69
N LEU A 219 -23.42 1.58 5.40
CA LEU A 219 -22.28 1.54 6.34
C LEU A 219 -20.95 1.41 5.63
N TYR A 220 -19.95 2.13 6.12
CA TYR A 220 -18.53 1.88 5.85
C TYR A 220 -17.87 1.19 7.05
N THR A 221 -17.14 0.08 6.80
CA THR A 221 -16.46 -0.69 7.84
C THR A 221 -15.07 -1.11 7.39
N ASP A 222 -14.20 -1.49 8.31
CA ASP A 222 -12.93 -2.18 8.04
C ASP A 222 -13.00 -3.68 8.41
N GLN A 223 -14.14 -4.13 8.94
CA GLN A 223 -14.31 -5.48 9.46
C GLN A 223 -15.05 -6.38 8.45
N LEU A 224 -14.35 -7.40 7.96
CA LEU A 224 -14.93 -8.43 7.09
C LEU A 224 -16.12 -9.15 7.75
N SER A 225 -16.03 -9.40 9.05
CA SER A 225 -17.11 -10.03 9.84
C SER A 225 -18.40 -9.21 9.86
N THR A 226 -18.31 -7.88 9.87
CA THR A 226 -19.46 -6.98 9.81
C THR A 226 -20.12 -7.04 8.45
N VAL A 227 -19.33 -6.97 7.36
CA VAL A 227 -19.85 -7.12 5.99
C VAL A 227 -20.59 -8.43 5.86
N ARG A 228 -19.96 -9.56 6.26
CA ARG A 228 -20.56 -10.88 6.22
C ARG A 228 -21.91 -10.94 6.96
N LYS A 229 -21.97 -10.41 8.20
CA LYS A 229 -23.18 -10.47 9.02
C LYS A 229 -24.34 -9.63 8.46
N LEU A 230 -24.05 -8.48 7.86
CA LEU A 230 -25.09 -7.66 7.25
C LEU A 230 -25.62 -8.29 5.97
N VAL A 231 -24.74 -8.86 5.15
CA VAL A 231 -25.13 -9.55 3.92
C VAL A 231 -25.94 -10.82 4.22
N SER A 232 -25.45 -11.72 5.08
CA SER A 232 -26.13 -12.97 5.39
C SER A 232 -27.53 -12.77 6.00
N ARG A 233 -27.77 -11.65 6.69
CA ARG A 233 -29.07 -11.28 7.25
C ARG A 233 -29.99 -10.52 6.29
N ASN A 234 -29.61 -10.41 5.03
CA ASN A 234 -30.36 -9.68 4.00
C ASN A 234 -30.63 -8.20 4.34
N ILE A 235 -29.65 -7.57 5.04
CA ILE A 235 -29.74 -6.16 5.44
C ILE A 235 -29.07 -5.28 4.38
N ALA A 236 -28.00 -5.76 3.75
CA ALA A 236 -27.26 -5.01 2.73
C ALA A 236 -26.59 -5.95 1.73
N VAL A 237 -26.27 -5.41 0.56
CA VAL A 237 -25.39 -6.03 -0.43
C VAL A 237 -23.95 -5.65 -0.12
N GLY A 238 -23.01 -6.60 -0.30
CA GLY A 238 -21.57 -6.37 -0.06
C GLY A 238 -20.73 -6.77 -1.25
N PHE A 239 -19.42 -6.48 -1.18
CA PHE A 239 -18.46 -6.87 -2.21
C PHE A 239 -17.24 -7.52 -1.54
N MET A 240 -16.84 -8.69 -2.06
CA MET A 240 -15.71 -9.47 -1.54
C MET A 240 -14.90 -10.03 -2.71
N PHE A 241 -13.75 -10.62 -2.41
CA PHE A 241 -13.08 -11.49 -3.37
C PHE A 241 -13.77 -12.87 -3.40
N GLY A 242 -14.04 -13.38 -4.60
CA GLY A 242 -14.84 -14.59 -4.80
C GLY A 242 -14.35 -15.78 -3.99
N ARG A 243 -13.04 -16.06 -3.95
CA ARG A 243 -12.47 -17.16 -3.14
C ARG A 243 -12.73 -17.05 -1.63
N ILE A 244 -12.97 -15.84 -1.13
CA ILE A 244 -13.32 -15.63 0.28
C ILE A 244 -14.81 -15.86 0.50
N SER A 245 -15.62 -15.28 -0.39
CA SER A 245 -17.07 -15.42 -0.30
C SER A 245 -17.54 -16.87 -0.52
N ASP A 246 -16.89 -17.63 -1.39
CA ASP A 246 -17.20 -19.03 -1.68
C ASP A 246 -17.01 -19.96 -0.45
N SER A 247 -16.17 -19.54 0.49
CA SER A 247 -16.00 -20.25 1.78
C SER A 247 -17.13 -19.99 2.79
N ILE A 248 -18.09 -19.10 2.45
CA ILE A 248 -19.15 -18.64 3.38
C ILE A 248 -20.49 -19.22 2.93
N GLN A 249 -21.07 -20.09 3.72
CA GLN A 249 -22.30 -20.81 3.36
C GLN A 249 -23.59 -19.97 3.42
N ASP A 250 -23.58 -18.82 4.08
CA ASP A 250 -24.78 -18.03 4.36
C ASP A 250 -25.05 -16.93 3.31
N MET A 251 -24.30 -16.91 2.20
CA MET A 251 -24.41 -15.91 1.16
C MET A 251 -24.06 -16.49 -0.22
N VAL A 252 -24.45 -15.78 -1.27
CA VAL A 252 -24.14 -16.12 -2.67
C VAL A 252 -23.24 -15.06 -3.26
N SER A 253 -22.21 -15.51 -3.97
CA SER A 253 -21.29 -14.71 -4.77
C SER A 253 -21.81 -14.61 -6.20
N ILE A 254 -22.02 -13.40 -6.68
CA ILE A 254 -22.48 -13.14 -8.04
C ILE A 254 -21.41 -12.35 -8.77
N PRO A 255 -20.90 -12.82 -9.91
CA PRO A 255 -19.94 -12.07 -10.72
C PRO A 255 -20.47 -10.69 -11.10
N LEU A 256 -19.59 -9.70 -11.10
CA LEU A 256 -19.93 -8.36 -11.61
C LEU A 256 -19.90 -8.33 -13.14
N ASN A 257 -20.73 -7.51 -13.73
CA ASN A 257 -20.74 -7.24 -15.16
C ASN A 257 -20.56 -5.72 -15.42
N PRO A 258 -19.48 -5.29 -16.08
CA PRO A 258 -18.33 -6.09 -16.53
C PRO A 258 -17.54 -6.70 -15.36
N PRO A 259 -16.75 -7.79 -15.59
CA PRO A 259 -15.93 -8.42 -14.55
C PRO A 259 -14.97 -7.43 -13.89
N MET A 260 -14.59 -7.72 -12.64
CA MET A 260 -13.68 -6.88 -11.87
C MET A 260 -12.48 -7.71 -11.36
N PRO A 261 -11.54 -8.07 -12.27
CA PRO A 261 -10.34 -8.83 -11.89
C PRO A 261 -9.39 -7.96 -11.07
N VAL A 262 -8.70 -8.61 -10.15
CA VAL A 262 -7.75 -7.99 -9.22
C VAL A 262 -6.51 -8.86 -9.16
N GLN A 263 -5.34 -8.27 -9.36
CA GLN A 263 -4.07 -8.92 -9.08
C GLN A 263 -3.64 -8.60 -7.65
N VAL A 264 -3.33 -9.60 -6.86
CA VAL A 264 -2.61 -9.44 -5.58
C VAL A 264 -1.14 -9.70 -5.81
N SER A 265 -0.30 -8.76 -5.38
CA SER A 265 1.16 -8.87 -5.48
C SER A 265 1.82 -8.60 -4.13
N LEU A 266 2.97 -9.23 -3.90
CA LEU A 266 3.90 -8.84 -2.86
C LEU A 266 4.74 -7.67 -3.38
N VAL A 267 4.72 -6.53 -2.68
CA VAL A 267 5.25 -5.26 -3.14
C VAL A 267 6.23 -4.69 -2.12
N TRP A 268 7.35 -4.13 -2.61
CA TRP A 268 8.34 -3.41 -1.79
C TRP A 268 9.00 -2.29 -2.59
N LYS A 269 9.70 -1.35 -1.93
CA LYS A 269 10.38 -0.24 -2.61
C LYS A 269 11.54 -0.73 -3.46
N SER A 270 11.64 -0.27 -4.71
CA SER A 270 12.76 -0.59 -5.62
C SER A 270 14.10 -0.13 -5.07
N SER A 271 14.12 1.00 -4.36
CA SER A 271 15.30 1.59 -3.73
C SER A 271 15.61 1.02 -2.34
N GLY A 272 14.79 0.09 -1.82
CA GLY A 272 14.98 -0.52 -0.50
C GLY A 272 16.12 -1.55 -0.50
N TYR A 273 16.88 -1.61 0.61
CA TYR A 273 17.81 -2.70 0.85
C TYR A 273 17.03 -3.99 1.20
N LEU A 274 17.30 -5.07 0.47
CA LEU A 274 16.76 -6.40 0.76
C LEU A 274 17.66 -7.11 1.76
N PHE A 275 17.30 -7.05 3.04
CA PHE A 275 18.01 -7.81 4.07
C PHE A 275 17.58 -9.28 4.10
N SER A 276 18.32 -10.12 4.79
CA SER A 276 18.18 -11.59 4.75
C SER A 276 16.75 -12.07 5.02
N GLY A 277 16.06 -11.49 6.01
CA GLY A 277 14.67 -11.85 6.32
C GLY A 277 13.70 -11.60 5.18
N MET A 278 13.83 -10.46 4.48
CA MET A 278 13.02 -10.14 3.28
C MET A 278 13.32 -11.08 2.12
N SER A 279 14.62 -11.32 1.84
CA SER A 279 15.02 -12.21 0.73
C SER A 279 14.48 -13.61 0.92
N HIS A 280 14.62 -14.19 2.12
CA HIS A 280 14.08 -15.52 2.43
C HIS A 280 12.55 -15.56 2.30
N PHE A 281 11.84 -14.48 2.70
CA PHE A 281 10.40 -14.42 2.55
C PHE A 281 9.97 -14.34 1.08
N ILE A 282 10.66 -13.54 0.28
CA ILE A 282 10.42 -13.42 -1.17
C ILE A 282 10.63 -14.79 -1.86
N ASP A 283 11.76 -15.44 -1.60
CA ASP A 283 12.10 -16.75 -2.18
C ASP A 283 11.06 -17.81 -1.77
N TYR A 284 10.65 -17.78 -0.49
CA TYR A 284 9.63 -18.68 0.02
C TYR A 284 8.28 -18.47 -0.68
N VAL A 285 7.82 -17.24 -0.79
CA VAL A 285 6.55 -16.91 -1.45
C VAL A 285 6.57 -17.30 -2.93
N GLN A 286 7.68 -17.08 -3.64
CA GLN A 286 7.84 -17.51 -5.02
C GLN A 286 7.82 -19.04 -5.18
N SER A 287 8.32 -19.78 -4.18
CA SER A 287 8.33 -21.25 -4.21
C SER A 287 6.94 -21.87 -4.07
N LEU A 288 5.96 -21.14 -3.53
CA LEU A 288 4.63 -21.69 -3.21
C LEU A 288 3.71 -21.89 -4.42
N HIS A 289 4.06 -21.37 -5.62
CA HIS A 289 3.21 -21.49 -6.83
C HIS A 289 1.74 -21.25 -6.54
N LEU A 290 1.42 -20.12 -5.88
CA LEU A 290 0.07 -19.76 -5.41
C LEU A 290 -0.90 -19.40 -6.55
N ASP A 291 -0.43 -19.31 -7.78
CA ASP A 291 -1.25 -19.22 -8.97
C ASP A 291 -2.08 -20.50 -9.09
N GLY A 292 -3.32 -20.45 -8.59
CA GLY A 292 -4.26 -21.55 -8.69
C GLY A 292 -4.74 -21.81 -10.12
N THR A 293 -3.83 -22.19 -11.01
CA THR A 293 -4.10 -23.01 -12.17
C THR A 293 -3.93 -24.47 -11.73
N THR A 294 -4.85 -24.96 -10.91
CA THR A 294 -5.18 -26.37 -10.93
C THR A 294 -6.23 -26.53 -12.00
N ASP A 295 -5.88 -27.29 -13.03
CA ASP A 295 -6.75 -27.82 -14.09
C ASP A 295 -8.10 -28.32 -13.55
#